data_99c4b276e68591233b85e57fd34c2956
#
_entry.id   99c4b276e68591233b85e57fd34c2956
#
_cell.length_a   1.000
_cell.length_b   1.000
_cell.length_c   1.000
_cell.angle_alpha   90.00
_cell.angle_beta   90.00
_cell.angle_gamma   90.00
#
_symmetry.space_group_name_H-M   'P 1'
#
loop_
_entity.id
_entity.type
_entity.pdbx_description
1 polymer ?
#
loop_
_entity_poly.entity_id
_entity_poly.type
_entity_poly.pdbx_seq_one_letter_code
_entity_poly.pdbx_strand_id
1 'polypeptide(L)'
;MRTRGIGTRVDHMSPWPFFAVVLFSKVIGHAALKAKLIGNIREGRVAHAQLLIGPRGCGGLPIALAYAQYLLCQEPDEAVSCGKCPSCLQMGKLEHPDVHLIFPVFFSEKVKVCEPFTAQWRQAVLQNPYMDVE
;
A
#
# COMPACT_ATOMS: atom_id res chain seq x y z
N MET A 1 6.60 34.00 40.08
CA MET A 1 7.10 32.65 39.70
C MET A 1 6.31 32.18 38.48
N ARG A 2 6.93 32.14 37.30
CA ARG A 2 6.31 31.67 36.07
C ARG A 2 6.75 30.23 35.83
N THR A 3 5.84 29.27 35.94
CA THR A 3 6.07 27.90 35.54
C THR A 3 5.93 27.80 34.02
N ARG A 4 7.02 27.54 33.35
CA ARG A 4 7.06 27.23 31.91
C ARG A 4 6.56 25.83 31.70
N GLY A 5 5.39 25.68 31.06
CA GLY A 5 4.92 24.42 30.55
C GLY A 5 5.82 23.92 29.41
N ILE A 6 6.43 22.77 29.62
CA ILE A 6 7.18 22.05 28.60
C ILE A 6 6.13 21.35 27.73
N GLY A 7 5.80 21.98 26.61
CA GLY A 7 5.01 21.35 25.56
C GLY A 7 5.89 20.29 24.88
N THR A 8 5.69 19.03 25.19
CA THR A 8 6.22 17.91 24.42
C THR A 8 5.51 17.90 23.06
N ARG A 9 6.09 18.53 22.08
CA ARG A 9 5.79 18.27 20.69
C ARG A 9 6.23 16.83 20.42
N VAL A 10 5.31 15.93 20.37
CA VAL A 10 5.54 14.62 19.74
C VAL A 10 5.52 14.87 18.24
N ASP A 11 6.69 15.14 17.71
CA ASP A 11 6.93 15.08 16.28
C ASP A 11 6.76 13.62 15.87
N HIS A 12 5.55 13.25 15.44
CA HIS A 12 5.31 12.04 14.68
C HIS A 12 5.99 12.17 13.31
N MET A 13 7.31 12.13 13.31
CA MET A 13 8.04 11.78 12.11
C MET A 13 7.78 10.29 11.85
N SER A 14 6.74 9.99 11.06
CA SER A 14 6.67 8.71 10.39
C SER A 14 7.97 8.51 9.61
N PRO A 15 8.76 7.46 9.86
CA PRO A 15 10.05 7.26 9.21
C PRO A 15 9.93 6.96 7.71
N TRP A 16 8.72 6.98 7.16
CA TRP A 16 8.43 6.67 5.78
C TRP A 16 7.82 7.89 5.09
N PRO A 17 8.47 8.43 4.05
CA PRO A 17 7.84 9.47 3.24
C PRO A 17 6.54 8.89 2.64
N PHE A 18 5.47 9.63 2.74
CA PHE A 18 4.07 9.29 2.42
C PHE A 18 3.86 8.62 1.03
N PHE A 19 4.83 8.75 0.12
CA PHE A 19 4.81 8.21 -1.23
C PHE A 19 5.62 6.90 -1.41
N ALA A 20 6.28 6.40 -0.36
CA ALA A 20 7.29 5.35 -0.50
C ALA A 20 6.75 3.93 -0.26
N VAL A 21 5.53 3.79 0.25
CA VAL A 21 5.01 2.53 0.77
C VAL A 21 4.62 1.55 -0.35
N VAL A 22 4.33 2.06 -1.54
CA VAL A 22 3.75 1.27 -2.63
C VAL A 22 4.78 0.82 -3.67
N LEU A 23 6.04 1.24 -3.58
CA LEU A 23 7.10 0.85 -4.52
C LEU A 23 7.68 -0.53 -4.19
N PHE A 24 7.94 -1.36 -5.19
CA PHE A 24 8.67 -2.63 -5.02
C PHE A 24 10.02 -2.47 -4.32
N SER A 25 10.72 -1.37 -4.57
CA SER A 25 12.00 -1.06 -3.91
C SER A 25 11.88 -0.86 -2.39
N LYS A 26 10.69 -0.52 -1.91
CA LYS A 26 10.41 -0.30 -0.48
C LYS A 26 9.87 -1.54 0.23
N VAL A 27 9.39 -2.52 -0.51
CA VAL A 27 8.94 -3.78 0.08
C VAL A 27 10.16 -4.57 0.57
N ILE A 28 10.16 -4.98 1.83
CA ILE A 28 11.26 -5.72 2.43
C ILE A 28 11.29 -7.16 1.92
N GLY A 29 12.44 -7.63 1.48
CA GLY A 29 12.63 -9.02 1.04
C GLY A 29 11.94 -9.38 -0.28
N HIS A 30 11.64 -10.67 -0.45
CA HIS A 30 10.89 -11.24 -1.58
C HIS A 30 11.45 -10.98 -2.98
N ALA A 31 12.78 -10.90 -3.14
CA ALA A 31 13.43 -10.54 -4.40
C ALA A 31 12.99 -11.41 -5.58
N ALA A 32 12.93 -12.73 -5.40
CA ALA A 32 12.51 -13.66 -6.46
C ALA A 32 11.04 -13.48 -6.86
N LEU A 33 10.14 -13.25 -5.89
CA LEU A 33 8.72 -12.99 -6.16
C LEU A 33 8.53 -11.66 -6.90
N LYS A 34 9.20 -10.61 -6.47
CA LYS A 34 9.17 -9.30 -7.15
C LYS A 34 9.63 -9.40 -8.59
N ALA A 35 10.77 -10.05 -8.84
CA ALA A 35 11.29 -10.26 -10.20
C ALA A 35 10.29 -11.02 -11.09
N LYS A 36 9.64 -12.05 -10.55
CA LYS A 36 8.61 -12.82 -11.26
C LYS A 36 7.38 -11.97 -11.58
N LEU A 37 6.88 -11.18 -10.62
CA LEU A 37 5.72 -10.32 -10.82
C LEU A 37 5.99 -9.23 -11.86
N ILE A 38 7.14 -8.58 -11.79
CA ILE A 38 7.59 -7.58 -12.77
C ILE A 38 7.74 -8.20 -14.15
N GLY A 39 8.37 -9.36 -14.24
CA GLY A 39 8.54 -10.10 -15.48
C GLY A 39 7.21 -10.44 -16.15
N ASN A 40 6.23 -10.91 -15.38
CA ASN A 40 4.89 -11.21 -15.90
C ASN A 40 4.21 -9.97 -16.51
N ILE A 41 4.33 -8.80 -15.87
CA ILE A 41 3.75 -7.56 -16.43
C ILE A 41 4.47 -7.17 -17.72
N ARG A 42 5.80 -7.19 -17.73
CA ARG A 42 6.60 -6.82 -18.92
C ARG A 42 6.36 -7.72 -20.14
N GLU A 43 6.07 -8.99 -19.88
CA GLU A 43 5.75 -9.98 -20.90
C GLU A 43 4.26 -9.99 -21.30
N GLY A 44 3.44 -9.10 -20.72
CA GLY A 44 2.00 -9.06 -20.95
C GLY A 44 1.23 -10.27 -20.40
N ARG A 45 1.83 -11.01 -19.48
CA ARG A 45 1.24 -12.23 -18.87
C ARG A 45 0.66 -11.94 -17.49
N VAL A 46 -0.27 -11.03 -17.43
CA VAL A 46 -0.98 -10.71 -16.18
C VAL A 46 -2.18 -11.63 -16.01
N ALA A 47 -2.20 -12.42 -14.95
CA ALA A 47 -3.32 -13.31 -14.65
C ALA A 47 -4.56 -12.51 -14.22
N HIS A 48 -5.77 -12.98 -14.57
CA HIS A 48 -7.03 -12.35 -14.17
C HIS A 48 -7.25 -12.31 -12.66
N ALA A 49 -6.72 -13.30 -11.93
CA ALA A 49 -6.76 -13.37 -10.48
C ALA A 49 -5.42 -13.88 -9.96
N GLN A 50 -4.95 -13.31 -8.88
CA GLN A 50 -3.72 -13.70 -8.21
C GLN A 50 -3.96 -13.81 -6.72
N LEU A 51 -3.44 -14.86 -6.11
CA LEU A 51 -3.54 -15.10 -4.68
C LEU A 51 -2.13 -15.09 -4.08
N LEU A 52 -1.90 -14.16 -3.15
CA LEU A 52 -0.67 -14.07 -2.37
C LEU A 52 -0.92 -14.75 -1.02
N ILE A 53 -0.22 -15.84 -0.75
CA ILE A 53 -0.34 -16.61 0.48
C ILE A 53 0.99 -16.53 1.24
N GLY A 54 0.92 -16.28 2.53
CA GLY A 54 2.08 -16.27 3.41
C GLY A 54 1.68 -16.14 4.87
N PRO A 55 2.63 -16.33 5.79
CA PRO A 55 2.38 -16.09 7.20
C PRO A 55 2.06 -14.62 7.46
N ARG A 56 1.45 -14.33 8.61
CA ARG A 56 1.11 -12.98 9.05
C ARG A 56 2.34 -12.07 9.05
N GLY A 57 2.19 -10.83 8.62
CA GLY A 57 3.28 -9.85 8.56
C GLY A 57 4.35 -10.13 7.51
N CYS A 58 4.19 -11.15 6.64
CA CYS A 58 5.18 -11.48 5.62
C CYS A 58 5.31 -10.45 4.48
N GLY A 59 4.44 -9.45 4.43
CA GLY A 59 4.49 -8.41 3.40
C GLY A 59 3.62 -8.69 2.16
N GLY A 60 2.62 -9.56 2.26
CA GLY A 60 1.68 -9.84 1.16
C GLY A 60 0.96 -8.59 0.67
N LEU A 61 0.44 -7.78 1.60
CA LEU A 61 -0.26 -6.53 1.26
C LEU A 61 0.66 -5.51 0.58
N PRO A 62 1.84 -5.14 1.13
CA PRO A 62 2.74 -4.23 0.42
C PRO A 62 3.19 -4.75 -0.95
N ILE A 63 3.37 -6.06 -1.14
CA ILE A 63 3.66 -6.64 -2.45
C ILE A 63 2.48 -6.44 -3.41
N ALA A 64 1.25 -6.71 -2.96
CA ALA A 64 0.05 -6.52 -3.78
C ALA A 64 -0.13 -5.07 -4.22
N LEU A 65 0.08 -4.11 -3.30
CA LEU A 65 -0.01 -2.68 -3.60
C LEU A 65 1.10 -2.24 -4.56
N ALA A 66 2.34 -2.67 -4.34
CA ALA A 66 3.45 -2.38 -5.24
C ALA A 66 3.23 -2.97 -6.66
N TYR A 67 2.67 -4.17 -6.73
CA TYR A 67 2.30 -4.81 -7.99
C TYR A 67 1.22 -4.01 -8.73
N ALA A 68 0.15 -3.62 -8.03
CA ALA A 68 -0.91 -2.78 -8.59
C ALA A 68 -0.35 -1.43 -9.09
N GLN A 69 0.52 -0.78 -8.32
CA GLN A 69 1.15 0.46 -8.75
C GLN A 69 2.03 0.30 -9.98
N TYR A 70 2.82 -0.78 -10.06
CA TYR A 70 3.65 -1.06 -11.21
C TYR A 70 2.81 -1.36 -12.46
N LEU A 71 1.71 -2.11 -12.29
CA LEU A 71 0.77 -2.43 -13.38
C LEU A 71 0.08 -1.19 -13.95
N LEU A 72 -0.26 -0.23 -13.09
CA LEU A 72 -0.97 0.99 -13.47
C LEU A 72 -0.03 2.15 -13.84
N CYS A 73 1.27 2.00 -13.65
CA CYS A 73 2.24 3.03 -13.96
C CYS A 73 2.28 3.31 -15.47
N GLN A 74 2.21 4.58 -15.84
CA GLN A 74 2.21 5.00 -17.24
C GLN A 74 3.61 4.93 -17.88
N GLU A 75 4.65 5.08 -17.06
CA GLU A 75 6.06 5.07 -17.49
C GLU A 75 6.88 4.20 -16.51
N PRO A 76 6.66 2.86 -16.47
CA PRO A 76 7.43 2.00 -15.60
C PRO A 76 8.88 1.87 -16.10
N ASP A 77 9.82 1.87 -15.18
CA ASP A 77 11.21 1.48 -15.44
C ASP A 77 11.36 -0.05 -15.35
N GLU A 78 12.56 -0.57 -15.56
CA GLU A 78 12.80 -2.02 -15.61
C GLU A 78 12.35 -2.79 -14.35
N ALA A 79 12.44 -2.18 -13.19
CA ALA A 79 12.14 -2.83 -11.91
C ALA A 79 11.24 -2.03 -10.98
N VAL A 80 10.91 -0.77 -11.32
CA VAL A 80 10.15 0.12 -10.45
C VAL A 80 9.14 0.95 -11.21
N SER A 81 8.06 1.31 -10.56
CA SER A 81 7.14 2.34 -11.08
C SER A 81 7.80 3.72 -10.98
N CYS A 82 7.47 4.62 -11.92
CA CYS A 82 8.11 5.94 -11.99
C CYS A 82 7.89 6.83 -10.78
N GLY A 83 6.86 6.57 -9.97
CA GLY A 83 6.52 7.32 -8.74
C GLY A 83 6.02 8.74 -8.96
N LYS A 84 6.00 9.26 -10.18
CA LYS A 84 5.70 10.67 -10.50
C LYS A 84 4.52 10.88 -11.45
N CYS A 85 4.12 9.87 -12.22
CA CYS A 85 2.96 10.00 -13.10
C CYS A 85 1.65 10.11 -12.30
N PRO A 86 0.57 10.65 -12.89
CA PRO A 86 -0.71 10.80 -12.18
C PRO A 86 -1.20 9.53 -11.51
N SER A 87 -1.07 8.39 -12.18
CA SER A 87 -1.44 7.08 -11.63
C SER A 87 -0.62 6.73 -10.38
N CYS A 88 0.71 6.90 -10.41
CA CYS A 88 1.56 6.67 -9.26
C CYS A 88 1.24 7.59 -8.08
N LEU A 89 0.93 8.86 -8.35
CA LEU A 89 0.54 9.82 -7.30
C LEU A 89 -0.78 9.44 -6.64
N GLN A 90 -1.76 8.98 -7.42
CA GLN A 90 -3.04 8.47 -6.89
C GLN A 90 -2.86 7.17 -6.12
N MET A 91 -2.04 6.24 -6.62
CA MET A 91 -1.69 5.02 -5.91
C MET A 91 -0.97 5.27 -4.59
N GLY A 92 -0.09 6.27 -4.54
CA GLY A 92 0.58 6.68 -3.29
C GLY A 92 -0.38 7.12 -2.18
N LYS A 93 -1.59 7.53 -2.54
CA LYS A 93 -2.69 7.86 -1.62
C LYS A 93 -3.72 6.73 -1.48
N LEU A 94 -3.55 5.63 -2.22
CA LEU A 94 -4.54 4.57 -2.38
C LEU A 94 -5.91 5.09 -2.88
N GLU A 95 -5.88 6.07 -3.80
CA GLU A 95 -7.06 6.76 -4.34
C GLU A 95 -7.16 6.64 -5.87
N HIS A 96 -6.49 5.64 -6.45
CA HIS A 96 -6.58 5.41 -7.89
C HIS A 96 -7.99 4.90 -8.26
N PRO A 97 -8.65 5.47 -9.31
CA PRO A 97 -10.03 5.15 -9.67
C PRO A 97 -10.25 3.68 -10.05
N ASP A 98 -9.24 3.03 -10.63
CA ASP A 98 -9.32 1.63 -11.04
C ASP A 98 -8.88 0.65 -9.93
N VAL A 99 -8.61 1.13 -8.73
CA VAL A 99 -8.21 0.31 -7.58
C VAL A 99 -9.27 0.31 -6.51
N HIS A 100 -9.93 -0.81 -6.35
CA HIS A 100 -10.94 -1.03 -5.34
C HIS A 100 -10.39 -1.88 -4.20
N LEU A 101 -10.40 -1.33 -3.01
CA LEU A 101 -9.90 -1.98 -1.80
C LEU A 101 -11.08 -2.62 -1.06
N ILE A 102 -11.02 -3.94 -0.90
CA ILE A 102 -12.00 -4.70 -0.15
C ILE A 102 -11.28 -5.36 1.03
N PHE A 103 -11.77 -5.15 2.23
CA PHE A 103 -11.15 -5.63 3.46
C PHE A 103 -12.21 -6.10 4.46
N PRO A 104 -11.85 -6.99 5.40
CA PRO A 104 -12.78 -7.47 6.42
C PRO A 104 -13.25 -6.33 7.32
N VAL A 105 -14.55 -6.35 7.64
CA VAL A 105 -15.15 -5.44 8.62
C VAL A 105 -16.07 -6.23 9.55
N PHE A 106 -16.25 -5.76 10.78
CA PHE A 106 -17.25 -6.34 11.66
C PHE A 106 -18.65 -5.91 11.23
N PHE A 107 -19.47 -6.88 10.92
CA PHE A 107 -20.85 -6.64 10.52
C PHE A 107 -21.70 -6.20 11.73
N SER A 108 -22.54 -5.20 11.50
CA SER A 108 -23.61 -4.81 12.43
C SER A 108 -24.89 -4.60 11.61
N GLU A 109 -26.00 -4.38 12.29
CA GLU A 109 -27.28 -4.08 11.60
C GLU A 109 -27.18 -2.88 10.66
N LYS A 110 -26.29 -1.92 10.97
CA LYS A 110 -26.08 -0.68 10.21
C LYS A 110 -24.94 -0.73 9.21
N VAL A 111 -24.02 -1.69 9.33
CA VAL A 111 -22.81 -1.78 8.52
C VAL A 111 -22.71 -3.15 7.89
N LYS A 112 -22.90 -3.22 6.57
CA LYS A 112 -22.84 -4.46 5.78
C LYS A 112 -21.73 -4.46 4.73
N VAL A 113 -21.01 -3.35 4.57
CA VAL A 113 -20.03 -3.10 3.53
C VAL A 113 -18.80 -2.38 4.09
N CYS A 114 -17.65 -2.47 3.42
CA CYS A 114 -16.40 -1.88 3.90
C CYS A 114 -16.22 -0.39 3.52
N GLU A 115 -17.00 0.13 2.57
CA GLU A 115 -16.84 1.47 2.01
C GLU A 115 -16.81 2.60 3.05
N PRO A 116 -17.66 2.61 4.10
CA PRO A 116 -17.61 3.66 5.12
C PRO A 116 -16.28 3.75 5.87
N PHE A 117 -15.50 2.66 5.89
CA PHE A 117 -14.22 2.57 6.60
C PHE A 117 -13.00 2.73 5.69
N THR A 118 -13.21 2.95 4.39
CA THR A 118 -12.11 3.00 3.40
C THR A 118 -11.07 4.08 3.75
N ALA A 119 -11.50 5.26 4.19
CA ALA A 119 -10.58 6.33 4.55
C ALA A 119 -9.69 5.97 5.75
N GLN A 120 -10.27 5.36 6.77
CA GLN A 120 -9.55 4.91 7.97
C GLN A 120 -8.58 3.77 7.62
N TRP A 121 -9.03 2.81 6.80
CA TRP A 121 -8.20 1.70 6.35
C TRP A 121 -7.01 2.16 5.51
N ARG A 122 -7.23 3.08 4.55
CA ARG A 122 -6.15 3.73 3.78
C ARG A 122 -5.11 4.36 4.69
N GLN A 123 -5.55 5.13 5.67
CA GLN A 123 -4.64 5.78 6.62
C GLN A 123 -3.83 4.75 7.42
N ALA A 124 -4.45 3.67 7.89
CA ALA A 124 -3.77 2.61 8.61
C ALA A 124 -2.71 1.90 7.73
N VAL A 125 -3.06 1.54 6.51
CA VAL A 125 -2.13 0.91 5.55
C VAL A 125 -0.97 1.82 5.18
N LEU A 126 -1.23 3.11 4.97
CA LEU A 126 -0.17 4.08 4.66
C LEU A 126 0.79 4.31 5.84
N GLN A 127 0.30 4.15 7.07
CA GLN A 127 1.14 4.21 8.28
C GLN A 127 1.95 2.92 8.49
N ASN A 128 1.32 1.77 8.28
CA ASN A 128 1.98 0.47 8.42
C ASN A 128 1.41 -0.55 7.43
N PRO A 129 2.01 -0.73 6.25
CA PRO A 129 1.55 -1.68 5.25
C PRO A 129 1.77 -3.16 5.64
N TYR A 130 2.55 -3.41 6.68
CA TYR A 130 2.78 -4.75 7.25
C TYR A 130 1.83 -5.07 8.41
N MET A 131 0.79 -4.25 8.59
CA MET A 131 -0.20 -4.48 9.65
C MET A 131 -0.85 -5.85 9.48
N ASP A 132 -1.14 -6.48 10.61
CA ASP A 132 -1.98 -7.66 10.68
C ASP A 132 -3.43 -7.21 10.90
N VAL A 133 -4.36 -7.86 10.21
CA VAL A 133 -5.79 -7.61 10.38
C VAL A 133 -6.30 -8.69 11.34
N GLU A 134 -6.35 -8.36 12.62
CA GLU A 134 -7.04 -9.17 13.64
C GLU A 134 -8.48 -8.72 13.80
#